data_7b3b174e735ec1c492b77517930e0b64
#
_entry.id   7b3b174e735ec1c492b77517930e0b64
#
_cell.length_a   1.000
_cell.length_b   1.000
_cell.length_c   1.000
_cell.angle_alpha   90.00
_cell.angle_beta   90.00
_cell.angle_gamma   90.00
#
_symmetry.space_group_name_H-M   'P 1'
#
loop_
_entity.id
_entity.type
_entity.pdbx_description
1 polymer ?
#
loop_
_entity_poly.entity_id
_entity_poly.type
_entity_poly.pdbx_seq_one_letter_code
_entity_poly.pdbx_strand_id
1 'polypeptide(L)'
;YRRAELNERVKDHLRPDLLAQIENGNIKYYPETVPVEITPEYVVLQPLSGGRSDGAEPIIHPTDFVVMATGFRADMSLYEMAGIKLEGLRRVPHCDPETMETNVAGLYLAGTTAAGEHQERYRIFIENSHEHVAKIVQHLTGQRPSRLGTIPARNYELALAQFEAN
;
A
#
# COMPACT_ATOMS: atom_id res chain seq x y z
N TYR A 1 5.92 10.50 13.15
CA TYR A 1 4.77 10.27 12.26
C TYR A 1 4.23 11.60 11.73
N ARG A 2 4.08 11.74 10.41
CA ARG A 2 3.79 13.03 9.76
C ARG A 2 2.40 13.60 10.04
N ARG A 3 1.44 12.77 10.45
CA ARG A 3 0.05 13.18 10.71
C ARG A 3 -0.19 13.31 12.21
N ALA A 4 -1.23 14.08 12.60
CA ALA A 4 -1.64 14.21 13.98
C ALA A 4 -2.13 12.89 14.58
N GLU A 5 -2.88 12.12 13.78
CA GLU A 5 -3.45 10.85 14.22
C GLU A 5 -2.96 9.68 13.35
N LEU A 6 -2.95 8.49 13.95
CA LEU A 6 -2.70 7.26 13.21
C LEU A 6 -3.73 7.11 12.11
N ASN A 7 -3.25 6.78 10.91
CA ASN A 7 -4.10 6.59 9.75
C ASN A 7 -5.14 5.48 10.04
N GLU A 8 -6.39 5.71 9.67
CA GLU A 8 -7.47 4.70 9.70
C GLU A 8 -7.12 3.42 8.93
N ARG A 9 -6.13 3.53 8.02
CA ARG A 9 -5.61 2.41 7.23
C ARG A 9 -4.66 1.47 7.99
N VAL A 10 -4.27 1.80 9.23
CA VAL A 10 -3.58 0.83 10.09
C VAL A 10 -4.54 -0.33 10.33
N LYS A 11 -4.06 -1.55 10.03
CA LYS A 11 -4.91 -2.75 10.15
C LYS A 11 -5.52 -2.84 11.54
N ASP A 12 -6.81 -3.10 11.60
CA ASP A 12 -7.62 -3.07 12.83
C ASP A 12 -7.04 -3.93 13.96
N HIS A 13 -6.41 -5.06 13.61
CA HIS A 13 -5.80 -5.95 14.59
C HIS A 13 -4.44 -5.45 15.13
N LEU A 14 -3.76 -4.51 14.45
CA LEU A 14 -2.49 -3.94 14.89
C LEU A 14 -2.67 -2.66 15.70
N ARG A 15 -3.76 -1.93 15.47
CA ARG A 15 -3.99 -0.63 16.08
C ARG A 15 -4.11 -0.67 17.60
N PRO A 16 -4.88 -1.59 18.22
CA PRO A 16 -4.96 -1.70 19.67
C PRO A 16 -3.60 -1.98 20.34
N ASP A 17 -2.84 -2.92 19.76
CA ASP A 17 -1.53 -3.27 20.30
C ASP A 17 -0.55 -2.10 20.22
N LEU A 18 -0.53 -1.39 19.09
CA LEU A 18 0.33 -0.21 18.91
C LEU A 18 -0.03 0.89 19.93
N LEU A 19 -1.32 1.19 20.11
CA LEU A 19 -1.78 2.20 21.06
C LEU A 19 -1.41 1.81 22.50
N ALA A 20 -1.60 0.56 22.88
CA ALA A 20 -1.22 0.06 24.20
C ALA A 20 0.30 0.18 24.43
N GLN A 21 1.15 -0.11 23.44
CA GLN A 21 2.59 0.07 23.56
C GLN A 21 3.01 1.53 23.69
N ILE A 22 2.30 2.44 23.03
CA ILE A 22 2.52 3.90 23.18
C ILE A 22 2.10 4.36 24.57
N GLU A 23 0.91 3.96 25.03
CA GLU A 23 0.38 4.32 26.35
C GLU A 23 1.25 3.82 27.50
N ASN A 24 1.77 2.60 27.37
CA ASN A 24 2.70 2.00 28.35
C ASN A 24 4.13 2.58 28.28
N GLY A 25 4.40 3.50 27.34
CA GLY A 25 5.73 4.12 27.17
C GLY A 25 6.79 3.23 26.53
N ASN A 26 6.43 2.04 26.05
CA ASN A 26 7.34 1.14 25.35
C ASN A 26 7.71 1.65 23.95
N ILE A 27 6.81 2.42 23.34
CA ILE A 27 7.03 3.10 22.06
C ILE A 27 6.85 4.60 22.26
N LYS A 28 7.90 5.38 21.99
CA LYS A 28 7.81 6.84 21.93
C LYS A 28 7.16 7.24 20.61
N TYR A 29 6.01 7.89 20.66
CA TYR A 29 5.27 8.32 19.49
C TYR A 29 5.38 9.84 19.31
N TYR A 30 5.85 10.25 18.15
CA TYR A 30 5.99 11.66 17.77
C TYR A 30 5.04 11.97 16.62
N PRO A 31 3.78 12.39 16.89
CA PRO A 31 2.86 12.84 15.86
C PRO A 31 3.34 14.17 15.25
N GLU A 32 2.84 14.48 14.07
CA GLU A 32 3.15 15.72 13.34
C GLU A 32 4.65 16.05 13.32
N THR A 33 5.49 15.03 13.08
CA THR A 33 6.94 15.20 12.95
C THR A 33 7.45 14.57 11.67
N VAL A 34 8.55 15.13 11.16
CA VAL A 34 9.31 14.56 10.04
C VAL A 34 10.79 14.48 10.41
N PRO A 35 11.51 13.43 10.00
CA PRO A 35 12.94 13.40 10.13
C PRO A 35 13.55 14.41 9.15
N VAL A 36 14.47 15.23 9.63
CA VAL A 36 15.21 16.22 8.83
C VAL A 36 16.70 15.90 8.75
N GLU A 37 17.21 15.13 9.70
CA GLU A 37 18.60 14.67 9.71
C GLU A 37 18.67 13.27 10.33
N ILE A 38 19.51 12.42 9.78
CA ILE A 38 19.81 11.06 10.30
C ILE A 38 21.32 10.93 10.36
N THR A 39 21.84 10.68 11.56
CA THR A 39 23.26 10.42 11.82
C THR A 39 23.44 9.01 12.36
N PRO A 40 24.68 8.52 12.54
CA PRO A 40 24.92 7.23 13.19
C PRO A 40 24.46 7.18 14.65
N GLU A 41 24.34 8.31 15.35
CA GLU A 41 24.06 8.37 16.78
C GLU A 41 22.65 8.90 17.11
N TYR A 42 22.02 9.64 16.20
CA TYR A 42 20.72 10.27 16.47
C TYR A 42 19.93 10.59 15.20
N VAL A 43 18.65 10.82 15.40
CA VAL A 43 17.73 11.39 14.39
C VAL A 43 17.22 12.72 14.89
N VAL A 44 17.20 13.73 14.01
CA VAL A 44 16.56 15.02 14.27
C VAL A 44 15.15 14.98 13.70
N LEU A 45 14.17 15.20 14.56
CA LEU A 45 12.76 15.25 14.21
C LEU A 45 12.28 16.69 14.27
N GLN A 46 11.78 17.22 13.16
CA GLN A 46 11.17 18.55 13.10
C GLN A 46 9.67 18.44 13.35
N PRO A 47 9.15 19.08 14.43
CA PRO A 47 7.73 19.23 14.61
C PRO A 47 7.05 20.02 13.49
N LEU A 48 5.80 19.68 13.18
CA LEU A 48 4.98 20.35 12.18
C LEU A 48 3.70 20.85 12.85
N SER A 49 3.20 21.99 12.41
CA SER A 49 1.87 22.47 12.71
C SER A 49 1.07 22.59 11.42
N GLY A 50 -0.05 21.85 11.30
CA GLY A 50 -0.81 21.82 10.06
C GLY A 50 -0.01 21.37 8.83
N GLY A 51 1.00 20.53 9.02
CA GLY A 51 1.85 19.97 7.95
C GLY A 51 3.01 20.86 7.50
N ARG A 52 3.25 21.98 8.18
CA ARG A 52 4.37 22.92 7.91
C ARG A 52 5.25 23.06 9.14
N SER A 53 6.55 23.32 8.93
CA SER A 53 7.43 23.71 10.02
C SER A 53 7.02 25.12 10.48
N ASP A 54 6.69 25.24 11.78
CA ASP A 54 6.25 26.48 12.41
C ASP A 54 7.36 27.17 13.24
N GLY A 55 8.58 26.70 13.10
CA GLY A 55 9.73 27.21 13.85
C GLY A 55 9.89 26.58 15.24
N ALA A 56 9.11 25.54 15.57
CA ALA A 56 9.32 24.76 16.80
C ALA A 56 10.73 24.14 16.81
N GLU A 57 11.32 24.05 18.00
CA GLU A 57 12.65 23.47 18.16
C GLU A 57 12.65 21.99 17.73
N PRO A 58 13.67 21.58 16.96
CA PRO A 58 13.84 20.17 16.58
C PRO A 58 14.08 19.29 17.80
N ILE A 59 13.56 18.06 17.74
CA ILE A 59 13.76 17.03 18.75
C ILE A 59 14.94 16.14 18.32
N ILE A 60 16.00 16.11 19.11
CA ILE A 60 17.12 15.18 18.90
C ILE A 60 16.81 13.88 19.63
N HIS A 61 16.68 12.79 18.87
CA HIS A 61 16.37 11.46 19.43
C HIS A 61 17.56 10.52 19.21
N PRO A 62 18.28 10.12 20.29
CA PRO A 62 19.35 9.12 20.18
C PRO A 62 18.80 7.80 19.66
N THR A 63 19.50 7.19 18.71
CA THR A 63 19.09 5.93 18.09
C THR A 63 20.27 5.21 17.47
N ASP A 64 20.24 3.88 17.52
CA ASP A 64 21.27 3.01 16.93
C ASP A 64 20.87 2.57 15.51
N PHE A 65 19.56 2.50 15.22
CA PHE A 65 19.04 2.06 13.93
C PHE A 65 17.83 2.85 13.51
N VAL A 66 17.68 3.06 12.20
CA VAL A 66 16.50 3.71 11.60
C VAL A 66 15.87 2.81 10.56
N VAL A 67 14.59 2.50 10.73
CA VAL A 67 13.79 1.77 9.74
C VAL A 67 12.85 2.75 9.06
N MET A 68 13.07 3.00 7.78
CA MET A 68 12.27 3.93 6.98
C MET A 68 11.09 3.20 6.31
N ALA A 69 9.96 3.07 7.02
CA ALA A 69 8.74 2.46 6.50
C ALA A 69 7.91 3.49 5.70
N THR A 70 8.47 4.04 4.63
CA THR A 70 7.89 5.14 3.82
C THR A 70 7.00 4.67 2.67
N GLY A 71 6.75 3.37 2.58
CA GLY A 71 6.03 2.74 1.47
C GLY A 71 6.99 2.21 0.39
N PHE A 72 6.45 1.89 -0.75
CA PHE A 72 7.23 1.34 -1.87
C PHE A 72 6.68 1.84 -3.21
N ARG A 73 7.50 1.70 -4.22
CA ARG A 73 7.14 1.90 -5.63
C ARG A 73 7.40 0.59 -6.35
N ALA A 74 6.49 0.19 -7.22
CA ALA A 74 6.71 -1.00 -8.04
C ALA A 74 7.77 -0.72 -9.12
N ASP A 75 8.63 -1.69 -9.38
CA ASP A 75 9.55 -1.65 -10.52
C ASP A 75 8.77 -2.00 -11.79
N MET A 76 8.72 -1.06 -12.73
CA MET A 76 7.99 -1.22 -13.99
C MET A 76 8.86 -1.79 -15.11
N SER A 77 10.14 -2.06 -14.89
CA SER A 77 11.06 -2.53 -15.93
C SER A 77 10.62 -3.85 -16.57
N LEU A 78 10.12 -4.78 -15.77
CA LEU A 78 9.61 -6.07 -16.26
C LEU A 78 8.42 -5.89 -17.22
N TYR A 79 7.54 -4.94 -16.93
CA TYR A 79 6.37 -4.66 -17.78
C TYR A 79 6.81 -4.05 -19.11
N GLU A 80 7.79 -3.15 -19.09
CA GLU A 80 8.35 -2.55 -20.30
C GLU A 80 9.06 -3.60 -21.17
N MET A 81 9.87 -4.46 -20.55
CA MET A 81 10.51 -5.58 -21.25
C MET A 81 9.51 -6.55 -21.88
N ALA A 82 8.36 -6.77 -21.22
CA ALA A 82 7.28 -7.61 -21.73
C ALA A 82 6.41 -6.91 -22.79
N GLY A 83 6.64 -5.61 -23.07
CA GLY A 83 5.87 -4.85 -24.04
C GLY A 83 4.48 -4.44 -23.53
N ILE A 84 4.26 -4.46 -22.23
CA ILE A 84 2.99 -4.00 -21.63
C ILE A 84 2.94 -2.49 -21.68
N LYS A 85 1.83 -1.94 -22.17
CA LYS A 85 1.56 -0.50 -22.15
C LYS A 85 1.33 -0.04 -20.71
N LEU A 86 2.00 1.06 -20.32
CA LEU A 86 1.84 1.69 -19.04
C LEU A 86 1.10 3.02 -19.20
N GLU A 87 -0.01 3.19 -18.50
CA GLU A 87 -0.95 4.29 -18.69
C GLU A 87 -0.89 5.34 -17.58
N GLY A 88 -1.01 6.60 -17.99
CA GLY A 88 -1.08 7.76 -17.11
C GLY A 88 0.19 8.00 -16.28
N LEU A 89 0.13 9.01 -15.41
CA LEU A 89 1.24 9.43 -14.55
C LEU A 89 1.66 8.35 -13.52
N ARG A 90 0.77 7.40 -13.26
CA ARG A 90 1.00 6.31 -12.29
C ARG A 90 1.52 5.05 -12.96
N ARG A 91 1.69 5.08 -14.27
CA ARG A 91 2.20 3.96 -15.05
C ARG A 91 1.43 2.66 -14.76
N VAL A 92 0.09 2.73 -14.77
CA VAL A 92 -0.76 1.56 -14.54
C VAL A 92 -0.66 0.63 -15.75
N PRO A 93 -0.34 -0.66 -15.57
CA PRO A 93 -0.29 -1.59 -16.68
C PRO A 93 -1.66 -1.74 -17.33
N HIS A 94 -1.69 -1.63 -18.65
CA HIS A 94 -2.91 -1.86 -19.42
C HIS A 94 -3.34 -3.32 -19.30
N CYS A 95 -4.54 -3.57 -18.84
CA CYS A 95 -5.20 -4.88 -18.91
C CYS A 95 -6.72 -4.71 -19.03
N ASP A 96 -7.34 -5.68 -19.67
CA ASP A 96 -8.78 -5.76 -19.73
C ASP A 96 -9.34 -6.10 -18.34
N PRO A 97 -10.25 -5.29 -17.78
CA PRO A 97 -10.76 -5.49 -16.42
C PRO A 97 -11.60 -6.77 -16.26
N GLU A 98 -12.13 -7.34 -17.36
CA GLU A 98 -12.96 -8.55 -17.32
C GLU A 98 -12.14 -9.83 -17.43
N THR A 99 -11.01 -9.77 -18.13
CA THR A 99 -10.17 -10.95 -18.40
C THR A 99 -8.83 -10.89 -17.69
N MET A 100 -8.39 -9.72 -17.28
CA MET A 100 -7.05 -9.42 -16.76
C MET A 100 -5.93 -9.65 -17.79
N GLU A 101 -6.27 -9.80 -19.08
CA GLU A 101 -5.30 -9.91 -20.17
C GLU A 101 -4.72 -8.54 -20.50
N THR A 102 -3.42 -8.48 -20.74
CA THR A 102 -2.73 -7.24 -21.11
C THR A 102 -2.89 -6.95 -22.61
N ASN A 103 -2.31 -5.84 -23.09
CA ASN A 103 -2.18 -5.60 -24.53
C ASN A 103 -1.26 -6.61 -25.23
N VAL A 104 -0.55 -7.45 -24.50
CA VAL A 104 0.27 -8.55 -25.03
C VAL A 104 -0.54 -9.84 -24.90
N ALA A 105 -0.97 -10.39 -26.04
CA ALA A 105 -1.82 -11.57 -26.06
C ALA A 105 -1.23 -12.75 -25.26
N GLY A 106 -2.05 -13.39 -24.44
CA GLY A 106 -1.65 -14.50 -23.58
C GLY A 106 -0.91 -14.10 -22.31
N LEU A 107 -0.70 -12.81 -22.07
CA LEU A 107 -0.08 -12.28 -20.85
C LEU A 107 -1.10 -11.63 -19.93
N TYR A 108 -1.23 -12.15 -18.72
CA TYR A 108 -2.22 -11.75 -17.73
C TYR A 108 -1.58 -11.13 -16.50
N LEU A 109 -2.30 -10.24 -15.82
CA LEU A 109 -1.89 -9.62 -14.57
C LEU A 109 -2.82 -10.03 -13.43
N ALA A 110 -2.25 -10.39 -12.27
CA ALA A 110 -3.02 -10.68 -11.08
C ALA A 110 -2.36 -10.09 -9.82
N GLY A 111 -3.17 -9.69 -8.86
CA GLY A 111 -2.70 -9.15 -7.59
C GLY A 111 -2.14 -7.74 -7.74
N THR A 112 -1.13 -7.41 -6.93
CA THR A 112 -0.53 -6.07 -6.86
C THR A 112 0.10 -5.61 -8.16
N THR A 113 0.43 -6.54 -9.06
CA THR A 113 1.00 -6.23 -10.38
C THR A 113 0.08 -5.40 -11.26
N ALA A 114 -1.24 -5.47 -11.05
CA ALA A 114 -2.23 -4.69 -11.80
C ALA A 114 -2.39 -3.25 -11.29
N ALA A 115 -1.79 -2.87 -10.17
CA ALA A 115 -2.04 -1.59 -9.52
C ALA A 115 -1.17 -0.43 -10.02
N GLY A 116 -0.12 -0.69 -10.81
CA GLY A 116 0.82 0.31 -11.28
C GLY A 116 1.91 0.68 -10.27
N GLU A 117 2.68 1.70 -10.60
CA GLU A 117 3.87 2.11 -9.83
C GLU A 117 3.54 2.55 -8.40
N HIS A 118 2.36 3.14 -8.18
CA HIS A 118 1.90 3.62 -6.89
C HIS A 118 0.54 3.01 -6.53
N GLN A 119 0.49 2.24 -5.47
CA GLN A 119 -0.74 1.59 -4.98
C GLN A 119 -1.67 2.51 -4.17
N GLU A 120 -1.77 3.78 -4.50
CA GLU A 120 -2.61 4.70 -3.72
C GLU A 120 -4.12 4.45 -3.87
N ARG A 121 -4.56 3.99 -5.04
CA ARG A 121 -5.98 3.72 -5.34
C ARG A 121 -6.38 2.27 -5.21
N TYR A 122 -5.52 1.35 -5.61
CA TYR A 122 -5.84 -0.08 -5.65
C TYR A 122 -5.10 -0.81 -4.54
N ARG A 123 -5.85 -1.25 -3.54
CA ARG A 123 -5.32 -2.09 -2.48
C ARG A 123 -5.51 -3.54 -2.86
N ILE A 124 -4.78 -3.97 -3.88
CA ILE A 124 -4.81 -5.35 -4.31
C ILE A 124 -3.68 -6.06 -3.57
N PHE A 125 -4.06 -6.97 -2.68
CA PHE A 125 -3.16 -7.80 -1.91
C PHE A 125 -3.43 -9.27 -2.23
N ILE A 126 -2.62 -10.15 -1.69
CA ILE A 126 -2.82 -11.60 -1.85
C ILE A 126 -4.24 -11.99 -1.42
N GLU A 127 -4.75 -11.37 -0.36
CA GLU A 127 -6.05 -11.68 0.21
C GLU A 127 -7.24 -11.39 -0.70
N ASN A 128 -7.11 -10.47 -1.65
CA ASN A 128 -8.20 -10.09 -2.57
C ASN A 128 -7.85 -10.27 -4.06
N SER A 129 -6.67 -10.82 -4.36
CA SER A 129 -6.27 -11.10 -5.74
C SER A 129 -6.96 -12.32 -6.37
N HIS A 130 -7.68 -13.13 -5.59
CA HIS A 130 -8.39 -14.31 -6.05
C HIS A 130 -9.43 -13.99 -7.13
N GLU A 131 -10.01 -12.79 -7.13
CA GLU A 131 -10.93 -12.34 -8.18
C GLU A 131 -10.25 -12.20 -9.54
N HIS A 132 -9.02 -11.68 -9.57
CA HIS A 132 -8.21 -11.62 -10.80
C HIS A 132 -7.95 -13.03 -11.34
N VAL A 133 -7.60 -13.96 -10.46
CA VAL A 133 -7.38 -15.36 -10.84
C VAL A 133 -8.66 -15.98 -11.41
N ALA A 134 -9.83 -15.70 -10.81
CA ALA A 134 -11.11 -16.19 -11.32
C ALA A 134 -11.41 -15.67 -12.72
N LYS A 135 -11.18 -14.40 -12.99
CA LYS A 135 -11.35 -13.79 -14.32
C LYS A 135 -10.44 -14.45 -15.36
N ILE A 136 -9.16 -14.61 -15.02
CA ILE A 136 -8.17 -15.28 -15.88
C ILE A 136 -8.61 -16.72 -16.21
N VAL A 137 -8.95 -17.50 -15.20
CA VAL A 137 -9.40 -18.89 -15.38
C VAL A 137 -10.66 -18.94 -16.24
N GLN A 138 -11.63 -18.07 -15.98
CA GLN A 138 -12.85 -17.98 -16.78
C GLN A 138 -12.55 -17.67 -18.24
N HIS A 139 -11.64 -16.73 -18.49
CA HIS A 139 -11.24 -16.38 -19.86
C HIS A 139 -10.56 -17.54 -20.58
N LEU A 140 -9.63 -18.22 -19.90
CA LEU A 140 -8.86 -19.32 -20.50
C LEU A 140 -9.68 -20.61 -20.69
N THR A 141 -10.65 -20.88 -19.82
CA THR A 141 -11.38 -22.18 -19.80
C THR A 141 -12.85 -22.07 -20.18
N GLY A 142 -13.39 -20.84 -20.28
CA GLY A 142 -14.82 -20.61 -20.44
C GLY A 142 -15.66 -20.86 -19.18
N GLN A 143 -15.03 -21.25 -18.07
CA GLN A 143 -15.73 -21.60 -16.82
C GLN A 143 -15.17 -20.81 -15.65
N ARG A 144 -16.06 -20.11 -14.93
CA ARG A 144 -15.67 -19.43 -13.68
C ARG A 144 -15.48 -20.47 -12.58
N PRO A 145 -14.39 -20.44 -11.80
CA PRO A 145 -14.18 -21.35 -10.69
C PRO A 145 -15.32 -21.26 -9.66
N SER A 146 -15.86 -22.39 -9.24
CA SER A 146 -16.97 -22.46 -8.29
C SER A 146 -16.55 -22.17 -6.84
N ARG A 147 -15.26 -22.24 -6.55
CA ARG A 147 -14.65 -21.89 -5.25
C ARG A 147 -13.49 -20.93 -5.48
N LEU A 148 -13.77 -19.67 -5.27
CA LEU A 148 -12.75 -18.67 -4.96
C LEU A 148 -12.44 -18.88 -3.48
N GLY A 149 -11.21 -19.11 -3.12
CA GLY A 149 -10.82 -19.51 -1.77
C GLY A 149 -11.64 -18.78 -0.68
N THR A 150 -12.14 -19.52 0.29
CA THR A 150 -12.91 -18.98 1.41
C THR A 150 -11.98 -18.22 2.36
N ILE A 151 -11.60 -17.03 1.98
CA ILE A 151 -10.98 -16.09 2.93
C ILE A 151 -12.15 -15.44 3.66
N PRO A 152 -12.15 -15.42 5.00
CA PRO A 152 -13.17 -14.70 5.76
C PRO A 152 -13.21 -13.25 5.28
N ALA A 153 -14.39 -12.74 4.93
CA ALA A 153 -14.58 -11.35 4.57
C ALA A 153 -14.02 -10.47 5.71
N ARG A 154 -13.01 -9.69 5.40
CA ARG A 154 -12.45 -8.71 6.33
C ARG A 154 -13.03 -7.34 5.96
N ASN A 155 -13.17 -6.45 6.92
CA ASN A 155 -13.76 -5.13 6.70
C ASN A 155 -13.14 -4.34 5.53
N TYR A 156 -11.87 -4.58 5.21
CA TYR A 156 -11.22 -3.93 4.08
C TYR A 156 -11.62 -4.50 2.71
N GLU A 157 -12.12 -5.74 2.61
CA GLU A 157 -12.67 -6.31 1.37
C GLU A 157 -14.00 -5.66 1.01
N LEU A 158 -14.83 -5.36 2.04
CA LEU A 158 -16.06 -4.59 1.87
C LEU A 158 -15.78 -3.15 1.40
N ALA A 159 -14.70 -2.54 1.89
CA ALA A 159 -14.27 -1.22 1.45
C ALA A 159 -13.79 -1.20 -0.01
N LEU A 160 -13.20 -2.30 -0.51
CA LEU A 160 -12.79 -2.41 -1.92
C LEU A 160 -13.98 -2.56 -2.86
N ALA A 161 -14.96 -3.39 -2.50
CA ALA A 161 -16.19 -3.54 -3.28
C ALA A 161 -16.95 -2.22 -3.43
N GLN A 162 -16.87 -1.32 -2.45
CA GLN A 162 -17.44 0.03 -2.51
C GLN A 162 -16.62 1.00 -3.39
N PHE A 163 -15.33 0.75 -3.57
CA PHE A 163 -14.46 1.57 -4.42
C PHE A 163 -14.50 1.19 -5.91
N GLU A 164 -14.79 -0.07 -6.22
CA GLU A 164 -14.99 -0.55 -7.59
C GLU A 164 -16.37 -0.17 -8.15
N ALA A 165 -17.32 0.18 -7.27
CA ALA A 165 -18.68 0.58 -7.63
C ALA A 165 -18.86 2.10 -7.90
N ASN A 166 -17.82 2.92 -7.73
CA ASN A 166 -17.76 4.37 -7.99
C ASN A 166 -16.58 4.69 -8.92
#